data_68ce2dd686d1d1ae160a99c5d01807b5
#
_entry.id   68ce2dd686d1d1ae160a99c5d01807b5
#
_cell.length_a   1.000
_cell.length_b   1.000
_cell.length_c   1.000
_cell.angle_alpha   90.00
_cell.angle_beta   90.00
_cell.angle_gamma   90.00
#
_symmetry.space_group_name_H-M   'P 1'
#
loop_
_entity.id
_entity.type
_entity.pdbx_description
1 polymer ?
#
loop_
_entity_poly.entity_id
_entity_poly.type
_entity_poly.pdbx_seq_one_letter_code
_entity_poly.pdbx_strand_id
1 'polypeptide(L)'
;MKHLTRKQFLLSLVAGASSMTISACEQKRSSAQFPTATQISEKTSIASVTSQAPDQGPVPTQTNEGQAVTPKSTSTTQNSTGTQVETVTASPIPTETLPASALTPMGSPDLVVARGGDDPETLVRRAIAALGGMEKFISKGVKVVIKPNICTAYHPYEYASTTNPWVVGALVKLALEAGAGDVTVMDYPFGGSAEDAYVISGIKEQVEAAGGKMAVMSRLKFIETQIPKGKKINKWPIYEDVLKADVLINVPIAKDHGLAILTLGMKNLMGVVQNREGLHSNIGQRLADLASQVYPTLTIIDSIRMLTYGGPTGGDLNAVKKIDTIIASRDIVAADSYAASLFDMQPDDLSYVKAGVEMGLGRSDLQNLKIEEIAVGG
;
A
#
# COMPACT_ATOMS: atom_id res chain seq x y z
N MET A 1 -10.37 11.21 42.22
CA MET A 1 -9.22 11.79 41.51
C MET A 1 -9.77 12.70 40.41
N LYS A 2 -9.40 13.98 40.43
CA LYS A 2 -9.95 14.98 39.49
C LYS A 2 -9.23 14.86 38.17
N HIS A 3 -9.97 14.63 37.08
CA HIS A 3 -9.45 14.60 35.72
C HIS A 3 -8.92 16.00 35.34
N LEU A 4 -7.63 16.07 35.01
CA LEU A 4 -7.00 17.26 34.42
C LEU A 4 -7.37 17.32 32.94
N THR A 5 -7.85 18.48 32.49
CA THR A 5 -8.16 18.70 31.06
C THR A 5 -6.87 18.96 30.27
N ARG A 6 -6.90 18.61 28.96
CA ARG A 6 -5.78 18.73 27.99
C ARG A 6 -5.10 20.11 28.02
N LYS A 7 -5.84 21.18 28.36
CA LYS A 7 -5.35 22.55 28.47
C LYS A 7 -4.46 22.79 29.73
N GLN A 8 -4.65 22.00 30.78
CA GLN A 8 -3.84 22.06 32.01
C GLN A 8 -2.53 21.29 31.89
N PHE A 9 -2.49 20.25 31.02
CA PHE A 9 -1.27 19.50 30.73
C PHE A 9 -0.28 20.31 29.87
N LEU A 10 -0.75 21.09 28.90
CA LEU A 10 0.10 21.97 28.08
C LEU A 10 0.66 23.19 28.84
N LEU A 11 -0.03 23.68 29.89
CA LEU A 11 0.45 24.79 30.70
C LEU A 11 1.51 24.37 31.74
N SER A 12 1.60 23.10 32.11
CA SER A 12 2.63 22.59 33.02
C SER A 12 4.01 22.36 32.36
N LEU A 13 4.07 22.32 31.02
CA LEU A 13 5.33 22.17 30.28
C LEU A 13 6.05 23.49 29.98
N VAL A 14 5.40 24.64 30.19
CA VAL A 14 5.97 25.99 29.94
C VAL A 14 6.58 26.64 31.17
N ALA A 15 6.38 26.09 32.37
CA ALA A 15 6.81 26.70 33.64
C ALA A 15 8.16 26.19 34.21
N GLY A 16 8.93 25.42 33.44
CA GLY A 16 10.17 24.76 33.87
C GLY A 16 11.47 25.33 33.29
N ALA A 17 11.47 26.52 32.70
CA ALA A 17 12.68 27.10 32.14
C ALA A 17 12.94 28.50 32.72
N SER A 18 13.56 28.60 33.90
CA SER A 18 14.24 29.79 34.33
C SER A 18 15.35 29.49 35.34
N SER A 19 16.51 30.03 35.02
CA SER A 19 17.73 30.22 35.78
C SER A 19 18.69 29.06 35.94
N MET A 20 19.68 29.02 35.02
CA MET A 20 21.08 28.86 35.41
C MET A 20 21.98 29.72 34.50
N THR A 21 22.74 30.55 35.13
CA THR A 21 23.61 31.59 34.61
C THR A 21 24.89 31.02 33.95
N ILE A 22 25.20 31.58 32.83
CA ILE A 22 26.48 31.81 32.13
C ILE A 22 27.75 31.48 32.90
N SER A 23 28.57 30.60 32.38
CA SER A 23 30.03 30.69 32.46
C SER A 23 30.61 30.38 31.06
N ALA A 24 31.18 31.41 30.47
CA ALA A 24 31.91 31.33 29.20
C ALA A 24 33.23 30.62 29.43
N CYS A 25 33.52 29.65 28.61
CA CYS A 25 34.88 29.20 28.35
C CYS A 25 35.05 29.00 26.84
N GLU A 26 35.86 29.91 26.32
CA GLU A 26 36.34 29.98 24.97
C GLU A 26 37.28 28.80 24.71
N GLN A 27 36.96 27.89 23.77
CA GLN A 27 37.93 26.92 23.31
C GLN A 27 37.91 26.81 21.79
N LYS A 28 39.04 27.20 21.23
CA LYS A 28 39.54 27.23 19.86
C LYS A 28 38.93 26.18 18.90
N ARG A 29 38.46 26.68 17.77
CA ARG A 29 38.24 25.90 16.53
C ARG A 29 39.57 25.33 16.04
N SER A 30 39.70 24.02 16.02
CA SER A 30 40.71 23.29 15.25
C SER A 30 40.05 22.79 13.98
N SER A 31 40.51 23.29 12.85
CA SER A 31 40.19 22.85 11.51
C SER A 31 40.82 21.49 11.25
N ALA A 32 40.05 20.43 11.18
CA ALA A 32 40.49 19.14 10.65
C ALA A 32 40.27 19.10 9.14
N GLN A 33 41.39 19.10 8.40
CA GLN A 33 41.44 18.82 6.97
C GLN A 33 41.20 17.34 6.71
N PHE A 34 40.35 17.05 5.71
CA PHE A 34 40.17 15.70 5.15
C PHE A 34 41.37 15.36 4.26
N PRO A 35 41.95 14.15 4.37
CA PRO A 35 43.02 13.73 3.47
C PRO A 35 42.46 13.34 2.11
N THR A 36 43.15 13.84 1.07
CA THR A 36 42.96 13.53 -0.35
C THR A 36 43.40 12.09 -0.62
N ALA A 37 42.62 11.38 -1.42
CA ALA A 37 42.92 10.01 -1.84
C ALA A 37 44.20 9.96 -2.71
N THR A 38 45.18 9.27 -2.23
CA THR A 38 46.38 8.91 -3.01
C THR A 38 46.19 7.53 -3.62
N GLN A 39 46.39 7.47 -4.92
CA GLN A 39 46.38 6.24 -5.71
C GLN A 39 47.52 5.32 -5.24
N ILE A 40 47.18 4.09 -4.92
CA ILE A 40 48.15 3.00 -4.83
C ILE A 40 47.80 2.00 -5.94
N SER A 41 48.71 1.94 -6.92
CA SER A 41 48.76 0.94 -7.98
C SER A 41 49.54 -0.25 -7.46
N GLU A 42 48.90 -1.40 -7.30
CA GLU A 42 49.63 -2.67 -7.17
C GLU A 42 49.07 -3.69 -8.16
N LYS A 43 50.00 -4.15 -9.01
CA LYS A 43 49.82 -5.24 -9.93
C LYS A 43 49.64 -6.55 -9.19
N THR A 44 48.50 -7.21 -9.39
CA THR A 44 48.38 -8.64 -9.12
C THR A 44 47.88 -9.33 -10.37
N SER A 45 48.74 -10.15 -10.93
CA SER A 45 48.53 -11.04 -12.07
C SER A 45 47.51 -12.11 -11.69
N ILE A 46 46.38 -12.18 -12.39
CA ILE A 46 45.42 -13.29 -12.27
C ILE A 46 45.46 -14.09 -13.55
N ALA A 47 45.81 -15.37 -13.40
CA ALA A 47 45.83 -16.36 -14.47
C ALA A 47 44.42 -16.57 -15.02
N SER A 48 44.29 -16.49 -16.35
CA SER A 48 43.11 -16.81 -17.11
C SER A 48 42.87 -18.33 -17.09
N VAL A 49 41.75 -18.73 -16.50
CA VAL A 49 41.16 -20.06 -16.71
C VAL A 49 40.10 -19.95 -17.79
N THR A 50 40.45 -20.45 -18.96
CA THR A 50 39.52 -20.63 -20.08
C THR A 50 38.64 -21.85 -19.82
N SER A 51 37.35 -21.66 -19.58
CA SER A 51 36.38 -22.74 -19.66
C SER A 51 35.76 -22.74 -21.05
N GLN A 52 36.00 -23.81 -21.80
CA GLN A 52 35.38 -24.08 -23.09
C GLN A 52 33.93 -24.43 -22.90
N ALA A 53 33.06 -23.78 -23.69
CA ALA A 53 31.66 -24.19 -23.90
C ALA A 53 31.61 -25.38 -24.86
N PRO A 54 30.67 -26.33 -24.69
CA PRO A 54 30.52 -27.42 -25.64
C PRO A 54 29.85 -26.96 -26.92
N ASP A 55 30.46 -27.41 -28.02
CA ASP A 55 30.07 -27.33 -29.42
C ASP A 55 28.67 -27.97 -29.63
N GLN A 56 27.71 -27.21 -30.11
CA GLN A 56 26.46 -27.75 -30.65
C GLN A 56 26.52 -27.74 -32.17
N GLY A 57 26.62 -28.93 -32.75
CA GLY A 57 26.59 -29.16 -34.18
C GLY A 57 25.26 -28.79 -34.85
N PRO A 58 25.22 -28.65 -36.17
CA PRO A 58 24.15 -28.04 -36.90
C PRO A 58 22.89 -28.94 -37.01
N VAL A 59 21.71 -28.35 -36.77
CA VAL A 59 20.38 -28.96 -36.99
C VAL A 59 20.11 -28.97 -38.49
N PRO A 60 19.68 -30.08 -39.09
CA PRO A 60 19.34 -30.14 -40.53
C PRO A 60 18.00 -29.44 -40.81
N THR A 61 18.05 -28.59 -41.83
CA THR A 61 16.89 -27.95 -42.46
C THR A 61 16.14 -29.00 -43.31
N GLN A 62 14.88 -29.30 -42.96
CA GLN A 62 13.98 -30.00 -43.86
C GLN A 62 13.13 -28.97 -44.61
N THR A 63 13.38 -28.90 -45.91
CA THR A 63 12.51 -28.32 -46.93
C THR A 63 11.38 -29.30 -47.23
N ASN A 64 10.15 -28.87 -47.08
CA ASN A 64 9.00 -29.55 -47.67
C ASN A 64 8.32 -28.60 -48.66
N GLU A 65 8.56 -28.90 -49.96
CA GLU A 65 7.74 -28.46 -51.07
C GLU A 65 6.48 -29.31 -51.14
N GLY A 66 5.35 -28.74 -51.49
CA GLY A 66 4.34 -29.50 -52.11
C GLY A 66 2.88 -29.10 -51.89
N GLN A 67 2.38 -28.43 -52.90
CA GLN A 67 1.06 -28.54 -53.51
C GLN A 67 -0.11 -27.74 -52.92
N ALA A 68 -0.44 -26.71 -53.68
CA ALA A 68 -1.74 -26.07 -53.72
C ALA A 68 -2.84 -27.01 -54.21
N VAL A 69 -3.93 -27.10 -53.48
CA VAL A 69 -5.19 -27.65 -53.98
C VAL A 69 -6.30 -26.64 -53.66
N THR A 70 -6.80 -26.08 -54.72
CA THR A 70 -8.04 -25.28 -54.74
C THR A 70 -9.26 -26.22 -54.75
N PRO A 71 -10.28 -25.96 -53.94
CA PRO A 71 -11.63 -26.47 -54.25
C PRO A 71 -12.55 -25.35 -54.74
N LYS A 72 -13.23 -25.70 -55.80
CA LYS A 72 -14.28 -25.01 -56.52
C LYS A 72 -15.46 -24.61 -55.64
N SER A 73 -15.93 -23.38 -55.82
CA SER A 73 -17.24 -22.90 -55.37
C SER A 73 -18.39 -23.67 -56.01
N THR A 74 -19.32 -24.08 -55.15
CA THR A 74 -20.69 -24.42 -55.60
C THR A 74 -21.65 -23.58 -54.74
N SER A 75 -22.34 -22.68 -55.41
CA SER A 75 -23.39 -21.82 -54.86
C SER A 75 -24.66 -22.67 -54.65
N THR A 76 -25.19 -22.65 -53.45
CA THR A 76 -26.59 -23.05 -53.20
C THR A 76 -27.26 -21.95 -52.40
N THR A 77 -28.20 -21.28 -53.06
CA THR A 77 -29.07 -20.27 -52.48
C THR A 77 -30.12 -20.98 -51.61
N GLN A 78 -30.17 -20.64 -50.33
CA GLN A 78 -31.37 -20.85 -49.53
C GLN A 78 -31.70 -19.55 -48.75
N ASN A 79 -32.89 -19.06 -49.05
CA ASN A 79 -33.62 -18.04 -48.31
C ASN A 79 -33.90 -18.52 -46.88
N SER A 80 -33.54 -17.76 -45.87
CA SER A 80 -34.17 -17.86 -44.57
C SER A 80 -34.32 -16.48 -43.97
N THR A 81 -35.54 -16.20 -43.59
CA THR A 81 -36.14 -15.07 -42.98
C THR A 81 -35.35 -14.58 -41.75
N GLY A 82 -34.94 -13.33 -41.76
CA GLY A 82 -34.22 -12.72 -40.66
C GLY A 82 -35.12 -12.45 -39.46
N THR A 83 -34.78 -13.04 -38.32
CA THR A 83 -35.22 -12.55 -37.02
C THR A 83 -34.10 -11.64 -36.50
N GLN A 84 -34.41 -10.35 -36.40
CA GLN A 84 -33.51 -9.37 -35.75
C GLN A 84 -33.43 -9.70 -34.26
N VAL A 85 -32.27 -10.12 -33.81
CA VAL A 85 -31.95 -10.13 -32.38
C VAL A 85 -31.47 -8.73 -32.03
N GLU A 86 -32.30 -7.97 -31.33
CA GLU A 86 -31.90 -6.71 -30.72
C GLU A 86 -30.79 -6.99 -29.69
N THR A 87 -29.60 -6.53 -29.99
CA THR A 87 -28.48 -6.49 -29.04
C THR A 87 -28.79 -5.43 -28.02
N VAL A 88 -29.30 -5.80 -26.86
CA VAL A 88 -29.41 -4.93 -25.71
C VAL A 88 -27.99 -4.65 -25.22
N THR A 89 -27.45 -3.51 -25.61
CA THR A 89 -26.26 -2.94 -25.00
C THR A 89 -26.59 -2.53 -23.57
N ALA A 90 -26.17 -3.34 -22.60
CA ALA A 90 -26.25 -2.95 -21.20
C ALA A 90 -25.34 -1.74 -21.00
N SER A 91 -25.95 -0.57 -20.75
CA SER A 91 -25.25 0.62 -20.28
C SER A 91 -24.56 0.29 -18.94
N PRO A 92 -23.30 0.67 -18.73
CA PRO A 92 -22.67 0.52 -17.42
C PRO A 92 -23.46 1.36 -16.41
N ILE A 93 -23.91 0.73 -15.33
CA ILE A 93 -24.50 1.39 -14.18
C ILE A 93 -23.42 2.32 -13.61
N PRO A 94 -23.66 3.63 -13.47
CA PRO A 94 -22.70 4.52 -12.82
C PRO A 94 -22.59 4.08 -11.36
N THR A 95 -21.44 3.55 -10.96
CA THR A 95 -21.12 3.36 -9.55
C THR A 95 -20.90 4.76 -8.95
N GLU A 96 -21.94 5.33 -8.39
CA GLU A 96 -21.84 6.56 -7.62
C GLU A 96 -20.99 6.25 -6.37
N THR A 97 -19.72 6.63 -6.41
CA THR A 97 -18.84 6.58 -5.24
C THR A 97 -19.33 7.66 -4.28
N LEU A 98 -20.04 7.26 -3.23
CA LEU A 98 -20.48 8.17 -2.17
C LEU A 98 -19.25 8.84 -1.53
N PRO A 99 -19.30 10.14 -1.20
CA PRO A 99 -18.23 10.81 -0.50
C PRO A 99 -17.98 10.11 0.86
N ALA A 100 -16.71 9.97 1.25
CA ALA A 100 -16.30 9.29 2.49
C ALA A 100 -17.05 9.76 3.74
N SER A 101 -17.46 11.02 3.75
CA SER A 101 -18.26 11.64 4.84
C SER A 101 -19.68 11.05 4.99
N ALA A 102 -20.24 10.45 3.94
CA ALA A 102 -21.60 9.88 3.98
C ALA A 102 -21.66 8.47 4.59
N LEU A 103 -20.51 7.87 4.89
CA LEU A 103 -20.41 6.45 5.25
C LEU A 103 -20.20 6.18 6.74
N THR A 104 -19.99 7.19 7.59
CA THR A 104 -19.79 6.97 9.02
C THR A 104 -21.16 6.88 9.72
N PRO A 105 -21.50 5.73 10.34
CA PRO A 105 -22.71 5.63 11.14
C PRO A 105 -22.68 6.62 12.30
N MET A 106 -23.80 7.29 12.58
CA MET A 106 -23.89 8.25 13.69
C MET A 106 -23.45 7.58 15.01
N GLY A 107 -22.36 8.09 15.62
CA GLY A 107 -21.82 7.56 16.87
C GLY A 107 -20.49 6.80 16.79
N SER A 108 -20.10 6.28 15.63
CA SER A 108 -18.78 5.64 15.46
C SER A 108 -17.66 6.68 15.33
N PRO A 109 -16.41 6.36 15.73
CA PRO A 109 -15.26 7.24 15.46
C PRO A 109 -14.96 7.34 13.96
N ASP A 110 -14.40 8.49 13.54
CA ASP A 110 -13.89 8.68 12.18
C ASP A 110 -12.56 7.95 11.99
N LEU A 111 -11.79 7.85 13.08
CA LEU A 111 -10.47 7.24 13.11
C LEU A 111 -10.21 6.60 14.47
N VAL A 112 -9.61 5.43 14.47
CA VAL A 112 -9.17 4.72 15.69
C VAL A 112 -7.67 4.54 15.66
N VAL A 113 -7.03 4.74 16.82
CA VAL A 113 -5.61 4.48 17.03
C VAL A 113 -5.46 3.51 18.21
N ALA A 114 -5.05 2.29 17.94
CA ALA A 114 -4.72 1.30 18.96
C ALA A 114 -3.21 1.28 19.19
N ARG A 115 -2.77 1.41 20.44
CA ARG A 115 -1.34 1.52 20.80
C ARG A 115 -0.99 0.60 21.96
N GLY A 116 0.25 0.10 21.95
CA GLY A 116 0.85 -0.68 23.03
C GLY A 116 0.60 -2.17 22.86
N GLY A 117 1.05 -2.95 23.86
CA GLY A 117 1.13 -4.40 23.73
C GLY A 117 2.19 -4.83 22.72
N ASP A 118 2.36 -6.13 22.57
CA ASP A 118 3.34 -6.75 21.67
C ASP A 118 2.69 -7.71 20.66
N ASP A 119 1.35 -7.91 20.75
CA ASP A 119 0.59 -8.77 19.86
C ASP A 119 -0.14 -7.96 18.75
N PRO A 120 0.31 -8.07 17.49
CA PRO A 120 -0.30 -7.40 16.36
C PRO A 120 -1.77 -7.74 16.13
N GLU A 121 -2.18 -9.00 16.37
CA GLU A 121 -3.56 -9.42 16.19
C GLU A 121 -4.49 -8.71 17.19
N THR A 122 -4.08 -8.59 18.44
CA THR A 122 -4.84 -7.87 19.46
C THR A 122 -5.03 -6.39 19.11
N LEU A 123 -3.96 -5.72 18.62
CA LEU A 123 -4.04 -4.33 18.17
C LEU A 123 -5.07 -4.15 17.04
N VAL A 124 -5.02 -5.00 16.02
CA VAL A 124 -5.96 -4.97 14.89
C VAL A 124 -7.39 -5.22 15.37
N ARG A 125 -7.61 -6.27 16.19
CA ARG A 125 -8.95 -6.60 16.72
C ARG A 125 -9.54 -5.45 17.53
N ARG A 126 -8.73 -4.79 18.37
CA ARG A 126 -9.16 -3.64 19.17
C ARG A 126 -9.53 -2.46 18.31
N ALA A 127 -8.70 -2.14 17.29
CA ALA A 127 -8.98 -1.05 16.36
C ALA A 127 -10.28 -1.28 15.58
N ILE A 128 -10.48 -2.49 15.06
CA ILE A 128 -11.69 -2.85 14.31
C ILE A 128 -12.93 -2.87 15.21
N ALA A 129 -12.83 -3.41 16.42
CA ALA A 129 -13.94 -3.42 17.38
C ALA A 129 -14.42 -2.00 17.72
N ALA A 130 -13.50 -1.05 17.92
CA ALA A 130 -13.84 0.35 18.18
C ALA A 130 -14.49 1.07 16.98
N LEU A 131 -14.14 0.68 15.73
CA LEU A 131 -14.87 1.12 14.53
C LEU A 131 -16.27 0.48 14.43
N GLY A 132 -16.58 -0.45 15.33
CA GLY A 132 -17.89 -1.10 15.48
C GLY A 132 -17.97 -2.48 14.88
N GLY A 133 -16.84 -3.18 14.74
CA GLY A 133 -16.73 -4.55 14.27
C GLY A 133 -16.56 -4.67 12.76
N MET A 134 -15.98 -5.81 12.31
CA MET A 134 -15.75 -6.07 10.89
C MET A 134 -17.06 -6.29 10.13
N GLU A 135 -18.12 -6.70 10.81
CA GLU A 135 -19.47 -6.93 10.28
C GLU A 135 -20.12 -5.67 9.72
N LYS A 136 -19.63 -4.48 10.11
CA LYS A 136 -20.07 -3.20 9.51
C LYS A 136 -19.52 -2.98 8.10
N PHE A 137 -18.43 -3.66 7.75
CA PHE A 137 -17.73 -3.50 6.48
C PHE A 137 -17.95 -4.69 5.55
N ILE A 138 -18.23 -5.87 6.12
CA ILE A 138 -18.30 -7.15 5.40
C ILE A 138 -19.69 -7.76 5.61
N SER A 139 -20.40 -7.98 4.49
CA SER A 139 -21.63 -8.76 4.45
C SER A 139 -21.31 -10.24 4.15
N LYS A 140 -22.24 -11.13 4.49
CA LYS A 140 -22.06 -12.57 4.25
C LYS A 140 -21.90 -12.89 2.75
N GLY A 141 -20.87 -13.65 2.43
CA GLY A 141 -20.63 -14.17 1.09
C GLY A 141 -19.87 -13.23 0.14
N VAL A 142 -19.54 -12.00 0.54
CA VAL A 142 -18.84 -11.03 -0.30
C VAL A 142 -17.38 -11.42 -0.56
N LYS A 143 -16.82 -10.90 -1.65
CA LYS A 143 -15.40 -11.02 -2.00
C LYS A 143 -14.61 -9.89 -1.39
N VAL A 144 -13.62 -10.22 -0.57
CA VAL A 144 -12.73 -9.28 0.08
C VAL A 144 -11.35 -9.36 -0.56
N VAL A 145 -10.82 -8.21 -0.96
CA VAL A 145 -9.41 -8.06 -1.31
C VAL A 145 -8.70 -7.29 -0.21
N ILE A 146 -7.65 -7.88 0.35
CA ILE A 146 -6.74 -7.21 1.28
C ILE A 146 -5.46 -6.86 0.54
N LYS A 147 -5.10 -5.58 0.54
CA LYS A 147 -3.93 -5.06 -0.16
C LYS A 147 -2.88 -4.58 0.86
N PRO A 148 -1.92 -5.44 1.27
CA PRO A 148 -0.79 -5.03 2.09
C PRO A 148 0.21 -4.18 1.29
N ASN A 149 1.30 -3.76 1.91
CA ASN A 149 2.49 -3.29 1.23
C ASN A 149 3.52 -4.43 1.18
N ILE A 150 3.78 -4.98 0.00
CA ILE A 150 4.85 -5.96 -0.24
C ILE A 150 5.73 -5.39 -1.33
N CYS A 151 6.74 -4.57 -0.95
CA CYS A 151 7.41 -3.76 -1.93
C CYS A 151 8.46 -4.54 -2.74
N THR A 152 9.22 -5.41 -2.11
CA THR A 152 10.30 -6.19 -2.74
C THR A 152 10.52 -7.52 -2.04
N ALA A 153 11.30 -8.41 -2.67
CA ALA A 153 11.80 -9.66 -2.09
C ALA A 153 13.17 -9.49 -1.40
N TYR A 154 13.51 -8.26 -0.93
CA TYR A 154 14.87 -8.02 -0.43
C TYR A 154 15.04 -8.30 1.06
N HIS A 155 14.01 -7.96 1.85
CA HIS A 155 14.10 -8.01 3.31
C HIS A 155 12.80 -8.55 3.92
N PRO A 156 12.90 -9.30 5.04
CA PRO A 156 11.73 -9.69 5.82
C PRO A 156 11.11 -8.48 6.53
N TYR A 157 9.93 -8.69 7.15
CA TYR A 157 9.11 -7.62 7.73
C TYR A 157 9.79 -6.81 8.84
N GLU A 158 10.81 -7.37 9.50
CA GLU A 158 11.57 -6.70 10.57
C GLU A 158 12.23 -5.40 10.10
N TYR A 159 12.56 -5.32 8.82
CA TYR A 159 13.14 -4.13 8.20
C TYR A 159 12.11 -3.02 7.91
N ALA A 160 10.85 -3.23 8.28
CA ALA A 160 9.76 -2.27 8.09
C ALA A 160 9.61 -1.76 6.64
N SER A 161 10.00 -2.57 5.67
CA SER A 161 9.79 -2.29 4.24
C SER A 161 8.49 -2.89 3.71
N THR A 162 7.91 -3.86 4.43
CA THR A 162 6.64 -4.53 4.14
C THR A 162 5.71 -4.49 5.35
N THR A 163 4.42 -4.61 5.11
CA THR A 163 3.40 -4.71 6.17
C THR A 163 3.71 -5.92 7.08
N ASN A 164 3.46 -5.75 8.36
CA ASN A 164 3.60 -6.81 9.36
C ASN A 164 2.67 -7.99 9.02
N PRO A 165 3.20 -9.23 8.90
CA PRO A 165 2.43 -10.39 8.45
C PRO A 165 1.28 -10.75 9.38
N TRP A 166 1.42 -10.60 10.70
CA TRP A 166 0.34 -10.88 11.66
C TRP A 166 -0.79 -9.87 11.58
N VAL A 167 -0.53 -8.61 11.20
CA VAL A 167 -1.59 -7.62 10.91
C VAL A 167 -2.44 -8.10 9.74
N VAL A 168 -1.81 -8.61 8.68
CA VAL A 168 -2.53 -9.13 7.51
C VAL A 168 -3.31 -10.40 7.86
N GLY A 169 -2.69 -11.34 8.59
CA GLY A 169 -3.35 -12.56 9.07
C GLY A 169 -4.56 -12.27 9.95
N ALA A 170 -4.45 -11.31 10.87
CA ALA A 170 -5.55 -10.88 11.73
C ALA A 170 -6.74 -10.33 10.92
N LEU A 171 -6.47 -9.53 9.87
CA LEU A 171 -7.52 -9.00 9.00
C LEU A 171 -8.18 -10.09 8.16
N VAL A 172 -7.44 -11.12 7.72
CA VAL A 172 -8.01 -12.30 7.05
C VAL A 172 -8.96 -13.04 7.99
N LYS A 173 -8.54 -13.32 9.24
CA LYS A 173 -9.39 -13.98 10.25
C LYS A 173 -10.67 -13.17 10.48
N LEU A 174 -10.54 -11.88 10.76
CA LEU A 174 -11.68 -10.99 11.00
C LEU A 174 -12.65 -10.93 9.81
N ALA A 175 -12.13 -10.93 8.58
CA ALA A 175 -12.97 -10.94 7.38
C ALA A 175 -13.76 -12.24 7.25
N LEU A 176 -13.13 -13.40 7.51
CA LEU A 176 -13.80 -14.69 7.48
C LEU A 176 -14.80 -14.83 8.64
N GLU A 177 -14.44 -14.40 9.86
CA GLU A 177 -15.32 -14.36 11.03
C GLU A 177 -16.58 -13.51 10.77
N ALA A 178 -16.46 -12.40 10.03
CA ALA A 178 -17.59 -11.56 9.60
C ALA A 178 -18.41 -12.19 8.46
N GLY A 179 -18.00 -13.35 7.92
CA GLY A 179 -18.75 -14.11 6.93
C GLY A 179 -18.39 -13.83 5.47
N ALA A 180 -17.21 -13.28 5.18
CA ALA A 180 -16.71 -13.17 3.81
C ALA A 180 -16.72 -14.53 3.09
N GLY A 181 -17.13 -14.55 1.83
CA GLY A 181 -17.16 -15.77 1.03
C GLY A 181 -15.80 -16.12 0.40
N ASP A 182 -14.99 -15.10 0.15
CA ASP A 182 -13.62 -15.23 -0.37
C ASP A 182 -12.75 -14.09 0.18
N VAL A 183 -11.57 -14.42 0.69
CA VAL A 183 -10.59 -13.42 1.17
C VAL A 183 -9.28 -13.65 0.43
N THR A 184 -8.96 -12.74 -0.46
CA THR A 184 -7.75 -12.81 -1.27
C THR A 184 -6.81 -11.66 -0.90
N VAL A 185 -5.54 -11.98 -0.65
CA VAL A 185 -4.47 -11.01 -0.38
C VAL A 185 -3.58 -10.88 -1.58
N MET A 186 -3.29 -9.65 -2.01
CA MET A 186 -2.44 -9.39 -3.18
C MET A 186 -1.73 -8.06 -3.10
N ASP A 187 -0.55 -8.00 -3.67
CA ASP A 187 0.21 -6.78 -3.98
C ASP A 187 1.06 -7.02 -5.23
N TYR A 188 1.51 -5.97 -5.88
CA TYR A 188 2.39 -6.04 -7.04
C TYR A 188 3.79 -5.52 -6.67
N PRO A 189 4.71 -6.37 -6.18
CA PRO A 189 6.07 -5.98 -5.83
C PRO A 189 6.83 -5.37 -7.02
N PHE A 190 7.82 -4.53 -6.76
CA PHE A 190 8.64 -3.94 -7.82
C PHE A 190 10.09 -4.45 -7.83
N GLY A 191 10.48 -5.29 -6.87
CA GLY A 191 11.81 -5.88 -6.80
C GLY A 191 11.77 -7.35 -6.39
N GLY A 192 12.44 -8.20 -7.17
CA GLY A 192 12.37 -9.66 -7.07
C GLY A 192 11.10 -10.23 -7.72
N SER A 193 10.87 -11.54 -7.59
CA SER A 193 9.61 -12.16 -7.98
C SER A 193 8.51 -11.88 -6.95
N ALA A 194 7.24 -11.91 -7.37
CA ALA A 194 6.13 -11.75 -6.45
C ALA A 194 6.06 -12.90 -5.44
N GLU A 195 6.33 -14.11 -5.91
CA GLU A 195 6.35 -15.32 -5.11
C GLU A 195 7.38 -15.25 -3.99
N ASP A 196 8.61 -14.84 -4.30
CA ASP A 196 9.67 -14.66 -3.31
C ASP A 196 9.34 -13.55 -2.31
N ALA A 197 8.81 -12.41 -2.82
CA ALA A 197 8.42 -11.29 -1.97
C ALA A 197 7.33 -11.69 -0.95
N TYR A 198 6.37 -12.51 -1.37
CA TYR A 198 5.31 -13.00 -0.51
C TYR A 198 5.81 -13.96 0.58
N VAL A 199 6.81 -14.78 0.25
CA VAL A 199 7.45 -15.70 1.21
C VAL A 199 8.37 -14.93 2.16
N ILE A 200 9.28 -14.10 1.63
CA ILE A 200 10.28 -13.38 2.43
C ILE A 200 9.62 -12.40 3.40
N SER A 201 8.52 -11.75 3.00
CA SER A 201 7.76 -10.87 3.89
C SER A 201 7.08 -11.61 5.06
N GLY A 202 6.94 -12.95 4.98
CA GLY A 202 6.15 -13.75 5.92
C GLY A 202 4.63 -13.63 5.74
N ILE A 203 4.16 -12.75 4.85
CA ILE A 203 2.73 -12.48 4.68
C ILE A 203 2.01 -13.70 4.14
N LYS A 204 2.60 -14.43 3.18
CA LYS A 204 1.98 -15.64 2.61
C LYS A 204 1.66 -16.66 3.69
N GLU A 205 2.60 -16.95 4.58
CA GLU A 205 2.44 -17.91 5.66
C GLU A 205 1.25 -17.53 6.57
N GLN A 206 1.20 -16.27 7.01
CA GLN A 206 0.14 -15.82 7.92
C GLN A 206 -1.23 -15.74 7.25
N VAL A 207 -1.30 -15.40 5.97
CA VAL A 207 -2.53 -15.39 5.19
C VAL A 207 -3.10 -16.80 5.03
N GLU A 208 -2.27 -17.76 4.63
CA GLU A 208 -2.67 -19.16 4.44
C GLU A 208 -3.06 -19.82 5.78
N ALA A 209 -2.30 -19.57 6.84
CA ALA A 209 -2.64 -20.02 8.19
C ALA A 209 -3.97 -19.46 8.73
N ALA A 210 -4.33 -18.23 8.31
CA ALA A 210 -5.60 -17.60 8.65
C ALA A 210 -6.78 -18.07 7.79
N GLY A 211 -6.56 -18.91 6.77
CA GLY A 211 -7.60 -19.42 5.85
C GLY A 211 -7.86 -18.55 4.62
N GLY A 212 -7.07 -17.49 4.41
CA GLY A 212 -7.11 -16.65 3.21
C GLY A 212 -6.30 -17.24 2.05
N LYS A 213 -6.35 -16.55 0.91
CA LYS A 213 -5.61 -16.92 -0.30
C LYS A 213 -4.59 -15.84 -0.64
N MET A 214 -3.34 -16.23 -0.90
CA MET A 214 -2.35 -15.35 -1.48
C MET A 214 -2.39 -15.45 -3.00
N ALA A 215 -2.58 -14.32 -3.71
CA ALA A 215 -2.70 -14.31 -5.17
C ALA A 215 -1.59 -13.50 -5.84
N VAL A 216 -0.86 -14.14 -6.75
CA VAL A 216 0.09 -13.47 -7.63
C VAL A 216 -0.66 -12.69 -8.71
N MET A 217 -0.34 -11.42 -8.85
CA MET A 217 -1.01 -10.52 -9.79
C MET A 217 -0.46 -10.72 -11.20
N SER A 218 -1.28 -11.36 -12.06
CA SER A 218 -0.94 -11.57 -13.47
C SER A 218 -0.94 -10.27 -14.27
N ARG A 219 0.10 -10.04 -15.07
CA ARG A 219 0.18 -8.86 -15.96
C ARG A 219 -0.99 -8.74 -16.94
N LEU A 220 -1.64 -9.85 -17.28
CA LEU A 220 -2.78 -9.89 -18.21
C LEU A 220 -4.09 -9.37 -17.60
N LYS A 221 -4.17 -9.25 -16.28
CA LYS A 221 -5.37 -8.76 -15.56
C LYS A 221 -5.33 -7.26 -15.24
N PHE A 222 -4.30 -6.53 -15.67
CA PHE A 222 -4.32 -5.08 -15.60
C PHE A 222 -5.08 -4.52 -16.80
N ILE A 223 -6.23 -3.93 -16.53
CA ILE A 223 -7.13 -3.38 -17.55
C ILE A 223 -7.11 -1.85 -17.53
N GLU A 224 -7.10 -1.22 -18.70
CA GLU A 224 -7.19 0.23 -18.80
C GLU A 224 -8.54 0.70 -18.24
N THR A 225 -8.51 1.41 -17.13
CA THR A 225 -9.68 1.84 -16.37
C THR A 225 -9.78 3.35 -16.39
N GLN A 226 -10.96 3.88 -16.69
CA GLN A 226 -11.23 5.32 -16.63
C GLN A 226 -11.20 5.83 -15.20
N ILE A 227 -10.66 7.05 -15.01
CA ILE A 227 -10.62 7.76 -13.73
C ILE A 227 -11.37 9.10 -13.91
N PRO A 228 -12.70 9.09 -13.87
CA PRO A 228 -13.51 10.26 -14.25
C PRO A 228 -13.27 11.50 -13.40
N LYS A 229 -12.86 11.32 -12.13
CA LYS A 229 -12.53 12.42 -11.21
C LYS A 229 -11.06 12.86 -11.28
N GLY A 230 -10.25 12.19 -12.11
CA GLY A 230 -8.82 12.46 -12.20
C GLY A 230 -8.51 13.82 -12.81
N LYS A 231 -7.60 14.57 -12.18
CA LYS A 231 -7.14 15.89 -12.62
C LYS A 231 -5.86 15.82 -13.48
N LYS A 232 -5.02 14.80 -13.26
CA LYS A 232 -3.73 14.60 -13.97
C LYS A 232 -3.67 13.28 -14.71
N ILE A 233 -4.48 12.31 -14.33
CA ILE A 233 -4.67 11.06 -15.07
C ILE A 233 -6.17 10.79 -15.20
N ASN A 234 -6.64 10.52 -16.41
CA ASN A 234 -8.05 10.21 -16.70
C ASN A 234 -8.29 8.72 -16.95
N LYS A 235 -7.22 7.93 -17.07
CA LYS A 235 -7.25 6.47 -17.22
C LYS A 235 -5.91 5.88 -16.77
N TRP A 236 -5.93 4.63 -16.29
CA TRP A 236 -4.73 3.90 -15.88
C TRP A 236 -4.95 2.40 -15.90
N PRO A 237 -3.90 1.56 -16.15
CA PRO A 237 -4.02 0.11 -16.03
C PRO A 237 -4.13 -0.28 -14.55
N ILE A 238 -5.33 -0.70 -14.12
CA ILE A 238 -5.66 -1.12 -12.75
C ILE A 238 -5.97 -2.62 -12.75
N TYR A 239 -5.60 -3.31 -11.67
CA TYR A 239 -5.82 -4.74 -11.54
C TYR A 239 -7.30 -5.09 -11.41
N GLU A 240 -7.78 -5.97 -12.27
CA GLU A 240 -9.19 -6.28 -12.45
C GLU A 240 -9.86 -6.82 -11.17
N ASP A 241 -9.17 -7.71 -10.43
CA ASP A 241 -9.74 -8.32 -9.22
C ASP A 241 -9.96 -7.28 -8.10
N VAL A 242 -9.13 -6.23 -8.04
CA VAL A 242 -9.32 -5.11 -7.12
C VAL A 242 -10.56 -4.27 -7.49
N LEU A 243 -10.78 -4.07 -8.79
CA LEU A 243 -11.97 -3.34 -9.28
C LEU A 243 -13.27 -4.14 -9.08
N LYS A 244 -13.18 -5.47 -9.02
CA LYS A 244 -14.32 -6.39 -8.83
C LYS A 244 -14.53 -6.82 -7.38
N ALA A 245 -13.68 -6.37 -6.45
CA ALA A 245 -13.85 -6.65 -5.04
C ALA A 245 -15.09 -5.95 -4.49
N ASP A 246 -15.89 -6.65 -3.69
CA ASP A 246 -17.00 -6.03 -2.95
C ASP A 246 -16.47 -5.18 -1.79
N VAL A 247 -15.34 -5.61 -1.19
CA VAL A 247 -14.65 -4.92 -0.11
C VAL A 247 -13.16 -4.89 -0.39
N LEU A 248 -12.57 -3.69 -0.38
CA LEU A 248 -11.13 -3.47 -0.45
C LEU A 248 -10.61 -2.97 0.89
N ILE A 249 -9.72 -3.74 1.53
CA ILE A 249 -8.99 -3.35 2.74
C ILE A 249 -7.56 -2.99 2.36
N ASN A 250 -7.20 -1.73 2.51
CA ASN A 250 -5.87 -1.22 2.23
C ASN A 250 -5.01 -1.25 3.49
N VAL A 251 -3.86 -1.94 3.46
CA VAL A 251 -3.03 -2.18 4.65
C VAL A 251 -1.58 -1.71 4.39
N PRO A 252 -1.36 -0.40 4.28
CA PRO A 252 -0.01 0.15 4.13
C PRO A 252 0.81 -0.03 5.41
N ILE A 253 2.14 -0.05 5.25
CA ILE A 253 3.06 0.20 6.36
C ILE A 253 3.46 1.67 6.37
N ALA A 254 3.57 2.26 7.57
CA ALA A 254 4.06 3.62 7.73
C ALA A 254 5.59 3.66 7.53
N LYS A 255 6.05 4.24 6.39
CA LYS A 255 7.47 4.27 6.07
C LYS A 255 7.89 5.47 5.24
N ASP A 256 9.17 5.85 5.40
CA ASP A 256 9.86 6.80 4.55
C ASP A 256 9.79 6.44 3.07
N HIS A 257 9.78 7.43 2.20
CA HIS A 257 9.80 7.26 0.75
C HIS A 257 10.41 8.46 0.03
N GLY A 258 11.52 8.25 -0.67
CA GLY A 258 12.31 9.30 -1.31
C GLY A 258 11.53 10.25 -2.23
N LEU A 259 10.48 9.81 -2.94
CA LEU A 259 9.71 10.65 -3.87
C LEU A 259 8.37 11.15 -3.30
N ALA A 260 7.73 10.37 -2.45
CA ALA A 260 6.41 10.68 -1.90
C ALA A 260 6.49 11.21 -0.47
N ILE A 261 7.68 11.36 0.07
CA ILE A 261 8.01 11.65 1.46
C ILE A 261 7.67 10.46 2.36
N LEU A 262 6.41 10.01 2.37
CA LEU A 262 5.97 8.82 3.10
C LEU A 262 5.20 7.85 2.19
N THR A 263 5.32 6.56 2.50
CA THR A 263 4.38 5.53 2.06
C THR A 263 3.32 5.38 3.14
N LEU A 264 2.09 5.71 2.80
CA LEU A 264 0.90 5.56 3.63
C LEU A 264 -0.24 5.02 2.76
N GLY A 265 -1.50 5.28 3.12
CA GLY A 265 -2.68 4.72 2.46
C GLY A 265 -2.76 4.98 0.97
N MET A 266 -2.76 6.26 0.54
CA MET A 266 -2.89 6.60 -0.87
C MET A 266 -1.67 6.13 -1.69
N LYS A 267 -0.45 6.26 -1.15
CA LYS A 267 0.76 5.78 -1.83
C LYS A 267 0.78 4.26 -1.99
N ASN A 268 0.21 3.52 -1.03
CA ASN A 268 0.11 2.07 -1.10
C ASN A 268 -0.72 1.58 -2.29
N LEU A 269 -1.72 2.34 -2.74
CA LEU A 269 -2.55 1.98 -3.89
C LEU A 269 -1.77 1.84 -5.20
N MET A 270 -0.54 2.34 -5.28
CA MET A 270 0.32 2.07 -6.44
C MET A 270 0.64 0.58 -6.66
N GLY A 271 0.48 -0.25 -5.62
CA GLY A 271 0.67 -1.69 -5.74
C GLY A 271 -0.46 -2.43 -6.47
N VAL A 272 -1.51 -1.74 -6.93
CA VAL A 272 -2.58 -2.35 -7.73
C VAL A 272 -2.61 -1.86 -9.19
N VAL A 273 -1.55 -1.18 -9.64
CA VAL A 273 -1.46 -0.65 -11.01
C VAL A 273 -0.15 -1.04 -11.70
N GLN A 274 -0.17 -1.05 -13.04
CA GLN A 274 1.04 -1.09 -13.87
C GLN A 274 1.54 0.33 -14.20
N ASN A 275 2.71 0.42 -14.86
CA ASN A 275 3.33 1.66 -15.33
C ASN A 275 3.52 2.69 -14.20
N ARG A 276 3.95 2.22 -13.04
CA ARG A 276 4.07 3.02 -11.80
C ARG A 276 5.04 4.18 -11.91
N GLU A 277 6.08 4.08 -12.74
CA GLU A 277 7.03 5.15 -13.01
C GLU A 277 6.31 6.41 -13.49
N GLY A 278 5.29 6.24 -14.32
CA GLY A 278 4.44 7.33 -14.78
C GLY A 278 3.72 8.08 -13.66
N LEU A 279 3.37 7.40 -12.56
CA LEU A 279 2.72 8.06 -11.42
C LEU A 279 3.66 8.97 -10.62
N HIS A 280 4.99 8.79 -10.71
CA HIS A 280 5.94 9.60 -9.98
C HIS A 280 6.01 11.06 -10.45
N SER A 281 5.66 11.33 -11.72
CA SER A 281 5.49 12.70 -12.20
C SER A 281 4.22 13.31 -11.59
N ASN A 282 4.34 14.42 -10.86
CA ASN A 282 3.22 15.03 -10.12
C ASN A 282 2.54 14.04 -9.15
N ILE A 283 3.36 13.34 -8.38
CA ILE A 283 2.97 12.18 -7.58
C ILE A 283 1.78 12.48 -6.66
N GLY A 284 1.75 13.65 -6.00
CA GLY A 284 0.68 14.02 -5.09
C GLY A 284 -0.70 13.95 -5.74
N GLN A 285 -0.88 14.66 -6.87
CA GLN A 285 -2.17 14.68 -7.56
C GLN A 285 -2.52 13.33 -8.17
N ARG A 286 -1.56 12.61 -8.78
CA ARG A 286 -1.83 11.32 -9.41
C ARG A 286 -2.18 10.22 -8.41
N LEU A 287 -1.66 10.29 -7.19
CA LEU A 287 -2.08 9.39 -6.11
C LEU A 287 -3.53 9.67 -5.67
N ALA A 288 -3.91 10.94 -5.56
CA ALA A 288 -5.29 11.31 -5.26
C ALA A 288 -6.24 10.94 -6.42
N ASP A 289 -5.81 11.15 -7.67
CA ASP A 289 -6.57 10.71 -8.84
C ASP A 289 -6.81 9.19 -8.81
N LEU A 290 -5.76 8.39 -8.56
CA LEU A 290 -5.87 6.94 -8.42
C LEU A 290 -6.80 6.56 -7.27
N ALA A 291 -6.63 7.18 -6.10
CA ALA A 291 -7.47 6.92 -4.93
C ALA A 291 -8.95 7.23 -5.20
N SER A 292 -9.26 8.20 -6.07
CA SER A 292 -10.65 8.50 -6.47
C SER A 292 -11.32 7.36 -7.24
N GLN A 293 -10.54 6.46 -7.85
CA GLN A 293 -11.04 5.30 -8.60
C GLN A 293 -10.95 3.99 -7.78
N VAL A 294 -9.90 3.84 -6.97
CA VAL A 294 -9.65 2.64 -6.15
C VAL A 294 -9.76 3.04 -4.68
N TYR A 295 -10.95 3.52 -4.28
CA TYR A 295 -11.16 3.97 -2.90
C TYR A 295 -11.38 2.76 -1.98
N PRO A 296 -10.56 2.55 -0.95
CA PRO A 296 -10.73 1.40 -0.06
C PRO A 296 -11.93 1.57 0.87
N THR A 297 -12.60 0.46 1.17
CA THR A 297 -13.65 0.41 2.20
C THR A 297 -13.09 0.72 3.59
N LEU A 298 -11.83 0.30 3.81
CA LEU A 298 -11.13 0.45 5.08
C LEU A 298 -9.63 0.59 4.83
N THR A 299 -8.99 1.52 5.53
CA THR A 299 -7.52 1.68 5.55
C THR A 299 -7.02 1.38 6.95
N ILE A 300 -6.08 0.43 7.05
CA ILE A 300 -5.41 0.01 8.28
C ILE A 300 -3.92 0.29 8.13
N ILE A 301 -3.43 1.37 8.71
CA ILE A 301 -2.00 1.68 8.66
C ILE A 301 -1.28 0.90 9.74
N ASP A 302 -0.40 0.02 9.29
CA ASP A 302 0.56 -0.67 10.14
C ASP A 302 1.69 0.28 10.53
N SER A 303 1.74 0.63 11.79
CA SER A 303 2.79 1.39 12.45
C SER A 303 3.36 0.62 13.64
N ILE A 304 3.31 -0.74 13.61
CA ILE A 304 3.97 -1.56 14.64
C ILE A 304 5.46 -1.33 14.58
N ARG A 305 6.01 -1.37 13.37
CA ARG A 305 7.36 -0.91 13.04
C ARG A 305 7.27 0.13 11.93
N MET A 306 7.97 1.24 12.10
CA MET A 306 8.07 2.29 11.10
C MET A 306 9.48 2.31 10.52
N LEU A 307 9.61 2.49 9.21
CA LEU A 307 10.89 2.79 8.58
C LEU A 307 11.05 4.32 8.55
N THR A 308 12.03 4.85 9.28
CA THR A 308 12.18 6.30 9.47
C THR A 308 13.07 6.97 8.43
N TYR A 309 13.92 6.22 7.73
CA TYR A 309 14.74 6.65 6.59
C TYR A 309 15.13 5.45 5.71
N GLY A 310 15.68 5.72 4.50
CA GLY A 310 16.12 4.68 3.57
C GLY A 310 14.99 3.94 2.85
N GLY A 311 13.78 4.54 2.85
CA GLY A 311 12.64 3.97 2.15
C GLY A 311 12.67 4.20 0.62
N PRO A 312 11.88 3.43 -0.12
CA PRO A 312 10.84 2.50 0.33
C PRO A 312 11.34 1.08 0.65
N THR A 313 12.60 0.71 0.35
CA THR A 313 13.09 -0.67 0.43
C THR A 313 13.72 -1.05 1.77
N GLY A 314 14.17 -0.07 2.56
CA GLY A 314 14.86 -0.32 3.82
C GLY A 314 16.25 -0.94 3.61
N GLY A 315 16.67 -1.78 4.57
CA GLY A 315 17.95 -2.49 4.54
C GLY A 315 18.85 -2.19 5.74
N ASP A 316 18.47 -1.21 6.55
CA ASP A 316 19.13 -0.86 7.80
C ASP A 316 18.16 -0.99 8.97
N LEU A 317 18.41 -1.90 9.91
CA LEU A 317 17.59 -2.07 11.09
C LEU A 317 17.63 -0.86 12.05
N ASN A 318 18.68 -0.02 11.98
CA ASN A 318 18.73 1.23 12.75
C ASN A 318 17.71 2.27 12.26
N ALA A 319 17.21 2.12 11.02
CA ALA A 319 16.14 2.94 10.49
C ALA A 319 14.75 2.54 11.01
N VAL A 320 14.66 1.42 11.71
CA VAL A 320 13.38 0.86 12.17
C VAL A 320 13.06 1.33 13.58
N LYS A 321 11.90 1.96 13.74
CA LYS A 321 11.34 2.37 15.04
C LYS A 321 10.11 1.53 15.36
N LYS A 322 10.16 0.75 16.43
CA LYS A 322 9.00 0.01 16.94
C LYS A 322 8.14 0.94 17.79
N ILE A 323 6.85 1.07 17.45
CA ILE A 323 5.89 1.93 18.18
C ILE A 323 4.56 1.24 18.49
N ASP A 324 4.39 -0.01 18.09
CA ASP A 324 3.25 -0.87 18.39
C ASP A 324 1.91 -0.14 18.24
N THR A 325 1.66 0.38 17.03
CA THR A 325 0.50 1.23 16.75
C THR A 325 -0.20 0.76 15.48
N ILE A 326 -1.54 0.69 15.53
CA ILE A 326 -2.42 0.50 14.37
C ILE A 326 -3.34 1.72 14.27
N ILE A 327 -3.46 2.27 13.05
CA ILE A 327 -4.41 3.34 12.73
C ILE A 327 -5.45 2.78 11.78
N ALA A 328 -6.74 2.90 12.12
CA ALA A 328 -7.85 2.37 11.34
C ALA A 328 -8.85 3.47 11.01
N SER A 329 -9.23 3.62 9.73
CA SER A 329 -10.23 4.59 9.29
C SER A 329 -10.88 4.17 7.97
N ARG A 330 -12.11 4.61 7.74
CA ARG A 330 -12.78 4.57 6.43
C ARG A 330 -12.31 5.70 5.53
N ASP A 331 -11.82 6.76 6.11
CA ASP A 331 -11.26 7.93 5.44
C ASP A 331 -9.75 7.75 5.26
N ILE A 332 -9.33 7.46 4.03
CA ILE A 332 -7.92 7.25 3.69
C ILE A 332 -7.08 8.52 3.91
N VAL A 333 -7.68 9.71 3.70
CA VAL A 333 -7.01 10.99 3.91
C VAL A 333 -6.80 11.23 5.41
N ALA A 334 -7.81 10.94 6.24
CA ALA A 334 -7.70 11.05 7.69
C ALA A 334 -6.65 10.08 8.26
N ALA A 335 -6.63 8.84 7.76
CA ALA A 335 -5.62 7.85 8.14
C ALA A 335 -4.20 8.33 7.82
N ASP A 336 -3.98 8.81 6.59
CA ASP A 336 -2.68 9.33 6.13
C ASP A 336 -2.28 10.59 6.91
N SER A 337 -3.24 11.47 7.19
CA SER A 337 -3.02 12.69 7.98
C SER A 337 -2.60 12.39 9.41
N TYR A 338 -3.23 11.40 10.05
CA TYR A 338 -2.82 11.01 11.39
C TYR A 338 -1.45 10.33 11.39
N ALA A 339 -1.20 9.45 10.41
CA ALA A 339 0.07 8.74 10.30
C ALA A 339 1.25 9.69 10.03
N ALA A 340 1.06 10.82 9.34
CA ALA A 340 2.07 11.84 9.14
C ALA A 340 2.61 12.38 10.50
N SER A 341 1.75 12.52 11.51
CA SER A 341 2.16 12.98 12.84
C SER A 341 3.11 12.02 13.56
N LEU A 342 3.16 10.74 13.17
CA LEU A 342 4.12 9.77 13.72
C LEU A 342 5.56 10.03 13.24
N PHE A 343 5.70 10.82 12.16
CA PHE A 343 6.97 11.28 11.59
C PHE A 343 7.23 12.77 11.90
N ASP A 344 6.54 13.33 12.90
CA ASP A 344 6.64 14.75 13.26
C ASP A 344 6.27 15.71 12.11
N MET A 345 5.40 15.27 11.19
CA MET A 345 4.96 16.00 10.01
C MET A 345 3.51 16.48 10.15
N GLN A 346 3.19 17.57 9.44
CA GLN A 346 1.81 18.03 9.28
C GLN A 346 1.17 17.33 8.06
N PRO A 347 -0.16 17.15 8.02
CA PRO A 347 -0.86 16.58 6.86
C PRO A 347 -0.50 17.27 5.54
N ASP A 348 -0.36 18.59 5.53
CA ASP A 348 -0.06 19.40 4.35
C ASP A 348 1.37 19.25 3.83
N ASP A 349 2.28 18.65 4.59
CA ASP A 349 3.61 18.28 4.11
C ASP A 349 3.56 17.18 3.07
N LEU A 350 2.46 16.40 3.08
CA LEU A 350 2.22 15.33 2.11
C LEU A 350 1.34 15.82 0.95
N SER A 351 1.95 16.03 -0.21
CA SER A 351 1.25 16.55 -1.39
C SER A 351 0.03 15.73 -1.82
N TYR A 352 0.03 14.42 -1.58
CA TYR A 352 -1.11 13.56 -1.90
C TYR A 352 -2.25 13.69 -0.88
N VAL A 353 -1.96 13.98 0.39
CA VAL A 353 -2.98 14.29 1.40
C VAL A 353 -3.69 15.58 1.01
N LYS A 354 -2.94 16.64 0.72
CA LYS A 354 -3.50 17.90 0.23
C LYS A 354 -4.37 17.72 -1.01
N ALA A 355 -3.87 17.01 -2.01
CA ALA A 355 -4.64 16.71 -3.23
C ALA A 355 -5.90 15.88 -2.93
N GLY A 356 -5.84 14.95 -1.98
CA GLY A 356 -6.98 14.15 -1.53
C GLY A 356 -8.07 15.02 -0.91
N VAL A 357 -7.72 15.96 -0.05
CA VAL A 357 -8.66 16.96 0.52
C VAL A 357 -9.28 17.82 -0.58
N GLU A 358 -8.47 18.35 -1.50
CA GLU A 358 -8.94 19.17 -2.62
C GLU A 358 -9.85 18.43 -3.60
N MET A 359 -9.79 17.11 -3.63
CA MET A 359 -10.67 16.25 -4.42
C MET A 359 -11.90 15.74 -3.63
N GLY A 360 -12.02 16.09 -2.35
CA GLY A 360 -13.11 15.64 -1.49
C GLY A 360 -13.05 14.14 -1.17
N LEU A 361 -11.85 13.55 -1.17
CA LEU A 361 -11.66 12.13 -0.86
C LEU A 361 -11.68 11.85 0.65
N GLY A 362 -11.53 12.88 1.49
CA GLY A 362 -11.53 12.75 2.93
C GLY A 362 -11.09 14.04 3.60
N ARG A 363 -10.79 13.96 4.90
CA ARG A 363 -10.51 15.11 5.77
C ARG A 363 -9.14 15.00 6.43
N SER A 364 -8.41 16.13 6.48
CA SER A 364 -7.11 16.23 7.17
C SER A 364 -7.18 17.05 8.47
N ASP A 365 -8.31 17.64 8.79
CA ASP A 365 -8.54 18.48 9.97
C ASP A 365 -8.71 17.64 11.25
N LEU A 366 -7.66 16.99 11.71
CA LEU A 366 -7.66 16.02 12.81
C LEU A 366 -8.34 16.53 14.09
N GLN A 367 -8.35 17.85 14.30
CA GLN A 367 -8.97 18.47 15.48
C GLN A 367 -10.51 18.36 15.47
N ASN A 368 -11.11 18.24 14.31
CA ASN A 368 -12.56 18.12 14.11
C ASN A 368 -12.99 16.70 13.79
N LEU A 369 -12.07 15.74 13.80
CA LEU A 369 -12.37 14.32 13.67
C LEU A 369 -12.67 13.70 15.04
N LYS A 370 -13.61 12.78 15.08
CA LYS A 370 -13.82 11.92 16.25
C LYS A 370 -12.74 10.83 16.24
N ILE A 371 -11.64 11.08 16.91
CA ILE A 371 -10.54 10.15 17.05
C ILE A 371 -10.68 9.39 18.36
N GLU A 372 -10.65 8.06 18.31
CA GLU A 372 -10.61 7.20 19.49
C GLU A 372 -9.20 6.60 19.62
N GLU A 373 -8.51 6.94 20.73
CA GLU A 373 -7.20 6.38 21.06
C GLU A 373 -7.36 5.31 22.15
N ILE A 374 -6.87 4.10 21.87
CA ILE A 374 -7.01 2.91 22.71
C ILE A 374 -5.60 2.47 23.15
N ALA A 375 -5.38 2.45 24.47
CA ALA A 375 -4.23 1.77 25.03
C ALA A 375 -4.53 0.28 25.14
N VAL A 376 -3.74 -0.53 24.46
CA VAL A 376 -3.77 -2.00 24.61
C VAL A 376 -2.73 -2.33 25.66
N GLY A 377 -3.19 -2.74 26.86
CA GLY A 377 -2.32 -3.09 27.96
C GLY A 377 -1.52 -4.34 27.65
N GLY A 378 -0.26 -4.39 28.15
CA GLY A 378 0.52 -5.60 28.23
C GLY A 378 0.04 -6.49 29.36
#